data_7b1593258220f5af6cf8fbd3969fd960
#
_entry.id   7b1593258220f5af6cf8fbd3969fd960
#
_cell.length_a   1.000
_cell.length_b   1.000
_cell.length_c   1.000
_cell.angle_alpha   90.00
_cell.angle_beta   90.00
_cell.angle_gamma   90.00
#
_symmetry.space_group_name_H-M   'P 1'
#
loop_
_entity.id
_entity.type
_entity.pdbx_description
1 polymer ?
#
loop_
_entity_poly.entity_id
_entity_poly.type
_entity_poly.pdbx_seq_one_letter_code
_entity_poly.pdbx_strand_id
1 'polypeptide(L)'
;MNKALSVCFAVAAACAAFGASAQNLKPGLWEVQHKMKGNPEMERQLEEARKQMAAMPPEQRKQMEAMMAGRGVQMGAGGQSVRMCLTKEMVERNEIPAQQGDCKMTNQQRTGNTLRVNFTCTNPPSSGESQMTINSPESYAMKTTATSSIDGRVEKMSVEGTGKWVGADCGGLKPMGPAKK
;
A
#
# COMPACT_ATOMS: atom_id res chain seq x y z
N MET A 1 -66.98 19.80 34.40
CA MET A 1 -66.03 18.88 35.04
C MET A 1 -65.47 17.96 33.91
N ASN A 2 -64.47 18.44 33.15
CA ASN A 2 -63.89 17.70 32.03
C ASN A 2 -62.39 17.53 32.32
N LYS A 3 -62.03 16.28 32.59
CA LYS A 3 -60.64 15.90 32.76
C LYS A 3 -60.04 15.67 31.37
N ALA A 4 -59.17 16.59 30.90
CA ALA A 4 -58.37 16.40 29.72
C ALA A 4 -57.16 15.51 30.08
N LEU A 5 -57.11 14.36 29.45
CA LEU A 5 -56.01 13.38 29.57
C LEU A 5 -54.93 13.77 28.54
N SER A 6 -53.84 14.39 29.01
CA SER A 6 -52.68 14.68 28.18
C SER A 6 -51.84 13.41 28.01
N VAL A 7 -51.86 12.84 26.80
CA VAL A 7 -50.99 11.73 26.42
C VAL A 7 -49.71 12.34 25.84
N CYS A 8 -48.61 12.36 26.62
CA CYS A 8 -47.29 12.70 26.14
C CYS A 8 -46.72 11.52 25.35
N PHE A 9 -46.67 11.63 24.02
CA PHE A 9 -45.97 10.72 23.15
C PHE A 9 -44.46 11.03 23.24
N ALA A 10 -43.73 10.25 24.02
CA ALA A 10 -42.28 10.29 24.02
C ALA A 10 -41.77 9.51 22.80
N VAL A 11 -41.40 10.19 21.73
CA VAL A 11 -40.69 9.62 20.59
C VAL A 11 -39.24 9.47 21.01
N ALA A 12 -38.85 8.26 21.42
CA ALA A 12 -37.45 7.88 21.62
C ALA A 12 -36.80 7.71 20.25
N ALA A 13 -36.12 8.75 19.78
CA ALA A 13 -35.24 8.67 18.62
C ALA A 13 -34.03 7.80 18.98
N ALA A 14 -34.09 6.51 18.62
CA ALA A 14 -32.95 5.62 18.67
C ALA A 14 -31.95 6.06 17.58
N CYS A 15 -31.01 6.92 17.92
CA CYS A 15 -29.82 7.16 17.13
C CYS A 15 -29.00 5.88 17.12
N ALA A 16 -29.19 5.03 16.10
CA ALA A 16 -28.27 3.95 15.77
C ALA A 16 -26.95 4.61 15.38
N ALA A 17 -26.06 4.76 16.34
CA ALA A 17 -24.66 5.08 16.09
C ALA A 17 -24.07 3.91 15.31
N PHE A 18 -24.10 3.98 13.98
CA PHE A 18 -23.27 3.15 13.14
C PHE A 18 -21.83 3.48 13.49
N GLY A 19 -21.27 2.72 14.42
CA GLY A 19 -19.87 2.76 14.72
C GLY A 19 -19.13 2.45 13.42
N ALA A 20 -18.52 3.47 12.83
CA ALA A 20 -17.57 3.29 11.74
C ALA A 20 -16.39 2.49 12.31
N SER A 21 -16.52 1.16 12.32
CA SER A 21 -15.40 0.27 12.62
C SER A 21 -14.33 0.60 11.60
N ALA A 22 -13.22 1.16 12.07
CA ALA A 22 -12.06 1.38 11.24
C ALA A 22 -11.67 0.04 10.61
N GLN A 23 -11.94 -0.13 9.33
CA GLN A 23 -11.70 -1.38 8.62
C GLN A 23 -10.19 -1.64 8.63
N ASN A 24 -9.80 -2.78 9.17
CA ASN A 24 -8.41 -3.25 9.10
C ASN A 24 -8.26 -4.15 7.87
N LEU A 25 -7.07 -4.16 7.29
CA LEU A 25 -6.74 -5.07 6.22
C LEU A 25 -6.74 -6.51 6.73
N LYS A 26 -7.04 -7.48 5.88
CA LYS A 26 -6.87 -8.90 6.20
C LYS A 26 -5.38 -9.27 6.21
N PRO A 27 -4.92 -10.08 7.16
CA PRO A 27 -3.60 -10.70 7.06
C PRO A 27 -3.56 -11.73 5.93
N GLY A 28 -2.39 -11.99 5.37
CA GLY A 28 -2.19 -12.93 4.29
C GLY A 28 -1.45 -12.34 3.09
N LEU A 29 -1.63 -12.96 1.95
CA LEU A 29 -1.00 -12.61 0.68
C LEU A 29 -1.74 -11.46 0.00
N TRP A 30 -0.99 -10.45 -0.37
CA TRP A 30 -1.45 -9.28 -1.11
C TRP A 30 -0.70 -9.13 -2.42
N GLU A 31 -1.40 -8.68 -3.44
CA GLU A 31 -0.82 -8.24 -4.70
C GLU A 31 -0.95 -6.72 -4.82
N VAL A 32 0.17 -6.06 -5.01
CA VAL A 32 0.26 -4.60 -5.09
C VAL A 32 0.77 -4.19 -6.46
N GLN A 33 0.01 -3.38 -7.14
CA GLN A 33 0.40 -2.75 -8.40
C GLN A 33 0.86 -1.33 -8.13
N HIS A 34 1.99 -0.95 -8.71
CA HIS A 34 2.54 0.39 -8.60
C HIS A 34 2.60 1.06 -9.98
N LYS A 35 2.23 2.34 -10.02
CA LYS A 35 2.43 3.22 -11.17
C LYS A 35 3.25 4.41 -10.73
N MET A 36 4.44 4.56 -11.29
CA MET A 36 5.26 5.74 -11.09
C MET A 36 4.80 6.84 -12.02
N LYS A 37 4.77 8.07 -11.53
CA LYS A 37 4.43 9.27 -12.30
C LYS A 37 5.44 10.37 -11.98
N GLY A 38 5.71 11.21 -12.96
CA GLY A 38 6.49 12.42 -12.76
C GLY A 38 7.99 12.33 -13.07
N ASN A 39 8.46 11.18 -13.56
CA ASN A 39 9.82 11.05 -14.10
C ASN A 39 9.79 10.37 -15.48
N PRO A 40 9.68 11.15 -16.58
CA PRO A 40 9.61 10.62 -17.96
C PRO A 40 10.85 9.78 -18.33
N GLU A 41 12.00 10.09 -17.75
CA GLU A 41 13.22 9.33 -17.98
C GLU A 41 13.12 7.91 -17.42
N MET A 42 12.63 7.79 -16.20
CA MET A 42 12.42 6.49 -15.56
C MET A 42 11.33 5.68 -16.28
N GLU A 43 10.26 6.34 -16.74
CA GLU A 43 9.22 5.68 -17.54
C GLU A 43 9.80 5.10 -18.84
N ARG A 44 10.67 5.84 -19.53
CA ARG A 44 11.39 5.33 -20.73
C ARG A 44 12.29 4.15 -20.40
N GLN A 45 13.10 4.26 -19.35
CA GLN A 45 14.00 3.18 -18.93
C GLN A 45 13.23 1.91 -18.58
N LEU A 46 12.08 2.04 -17.93
CA LEU A 46 11.22 0.91 -17.61
C LEU A 46 10.61 0.26 -18.86
N GLU A 47 10.21 1.08 -19.83
CA GLU A 47 9.69 0.60 -21.10
C GLU A 47 10.80 -0.11 -21.93
N GLU A 48 12.00 0.44 -21.96
CA GLU A 48 13.15 -0.20 -22.61
C GLU A 48 13.52 -1.52 -21.95
N ALA A 49 13.52 -1.58 -20.60
CA ALA A 49 13.75 -2.82 -19.87
C ALA A 49 12.70 -3.89 -20.20
N ARG A 50 11.43 -3.49 -20.35
CA ARG A 50 10.37 -4.41 -20.78
C ARG A 50 10.60 -4.94 -22.20
N LYS A 51 10.99 -4.08 -23.15
CA LYS A 51 11.31 -4.49 -24.50
C LYS A 51 12.49 -5.45 -24.54
N GLN A 52 13.54 -5.18 -23.78
CA GLN A 52 14.69 -6.09 -23.65
C GLN A 52 14.27 -7.45 -23.09
N MET A 53 13.45 -7.46 -22.05
CA MET A 53 12.94 -8.71 -21.47
C MET A 53 12.05 -9.48 -22.45
N ALA A 54 11.20 -8.80 -23.22
CA ALA A 54 10.37 -9.42 -24.24
C ALA A 54 11.19 -10.02 -25.40
N ALA A 55 12.35 -9.44 -25.70
CA ALA A 55 13.28 -9.91 -26.73
C ALA A 55 14.18 -11.09 -26.28
N MET A 56 14.19 -11.41 -24.99
CA MET A 56 14.99 -12.53 -24.48
C MET A 56 14.49 -13.89 -24.96
N PRO A 57 15.40 -14.88 -25.14
CA PRO A 57 15.01 -16.26 -25.39
C PRO A 57 14.06 -16.76 -24.29
N PRO A 58 13.05 -17.60 -24.63
CA PRO A 58 12.01 -18.04 -23.69
C PRO A 58 12.57 -18.67 -22.41
N GLU A 59 13.64 -19.44 -22.52
CA GLU A 59 14.25 -20.11 -21.34
C GLU A 59 14.91 -19.12 -20.37
N GLN A 60 15.63 -18.14 -20.91
CA GLN A 60 16.26 -17.10 -20.07
C GLN A 60 15.18 -16.23 -19.40
N ARG A 61 14.11 -15.89 -20.12
CA ARG A 61 12.98 -15.16 -19.57
C ARG A 61 12.32 -15.92 -18.43
N LYS A 62 12.04 -17.22 -18.59
CA LYS A 62 11.48 -18.06 -17.53
C LYS A 62 12.36 -18.11 -16.28
N GLN A 63 13.68 -18.24 -16.45
CA GLN A 63 14.60 -18.24 -15.30
C GLN A 63 14.57 -16.90 -14.55
N MET A 64 14.55 -15.79 -15.29
CA MET A 64 14.45 -14.45 -14.69
C MET A 64 13.11 -14.25 -13.99
N GLU A 65 12.00 -14.62 -14.62
CA GLU A 65 10.66 -14.57 -14.02
C GLU A 65 10.58 -15.42 -12.76
N ALA A 66 11.14 -16.63 -12.75
CA ALA A 66 11.18 -17.49 -11.56
C ALA A 66 11.99 -16.86 -10.42
N MET A 67 13.13 -16.23 -10.74
CA MET A 67 13.95 -15.53 -9.74
C MET A 67 13.22 -14.33 -9.16
N MET A 68 12.52 -13.55 -9.98
CA MET A 68 11.71 -12.41 -9.54
C MET A 68 10.51 -12.86 -8.72
N ALA A 69 9.82 -13.93 -9.16
CA ALA A 69 8.67 -14.50 -8.44
C ALA A 69 9.05 -14.96 -7.03
N GLY A 70 10.24 -15.55 -6.86
CA GLY A 70 10.77 -15.91 -5.54
C GLY A 70 10.98 -14.71 -4.60
N ARG A 71 11.07 -13.50 -5.15
CA ARG A 71 11.12 -12.23 -4.39
C ARG A 71 9.77 -11.53 -4.31
N GLY A 72 8.70 -12.16 -4.78
CA GLY A 72 7.36 -11.60 -4.82
C GLY A 72 7.09 -10.66 -6.00
N VAL A 73 8.06 -10.44 -6.91
CA VAL A 73 7.89 -9.55 -8.07
C VAL A 73 7.32 -10.35 -9.24
N GLN A 74 6.23 -9.83 -9.82
CA GLN A 74 5.61 -10.40 -11.01
C GLN A 74 5.51 -9.36 -12.12
N MET A 75 5.77 -9.79 -13.34
CA MET A 75 5.61 -8.99 -14.54
C MET A 75 4.38 -9.49 -15.29
N GLY A 76 3.40 -8.63 -15.51
CA GLY A 76 2.17 -8.95 -16.22
C GLY A 76 1.81 -7.92 -17.27
N ALA A 77 0.75 -8.17 -18.02
CA ALA A 77 0.23 -7.25 -19.06
C ALA A 77 -0.15 -5.87 -18.46
N GLY A 78 -0.51 -5.80 -17.17
CA GLY A 78 -0.84 -4.55 -16.46
C GLY A 78 0.35 -3.82 -15.86
N GLY A 79 1.58 -4.31 -16.05
CA GLY A 79 2.80 -3.77 -15.46
C GLY A 79 3.42 -4.68 -14.41
N GLN A 80 4.27 -4.08 -13.57
CA GLN A 80 4.89 -4.78 -12.46
C GLN A 80 3.95 -4.82 -11.28
N SER A 81 3.71 -6.01 -10.73
CA SER A 81 3.07 -6.19 -9.45
C SER A 81 4.05 -6.82 -8.45
N VAL A 82 3.83 -6.51 -7.17
CA VAL A 82 4.62 -7.07 -6.08
C VAL A 82 3.69 -7.83 -5.15
N ARG A 83 4.00 -9.08 -4.86
CA ARG A 83 3.32 -9.84 -3.83
C ARG A 83 4.02 -9.68 -2.49
N MET A 84 3.23 -9.44 -1.46
CA MET A 84 3.72 -9.29 -0.10
C MET A 84 2.86 -10.06 0.89
N CYS A 85 3.47 -10.52 1.96
CA CYS A 85 2.78 -11.16 3.06
C CYS A 85 2.59 -10.17 4.20
N LEU A 86 1.33 -9.86 4.57
CA LEU A 86 0.99 -9.08 5.76
C LEU A 86 0.70 -10.03 6.91
N THR A 87 1.43 -9.91 8.00
CA THR A 87 1.14 -10.67 9.22
C THR A 87 0.00 -10.03 9.99
N LYS A 88 -0.60 -10.79 10.91
CA LYS A 88 -1.63 -10.28 11.81
C LYS A 88 -1.11 -9.11 12.65
N GLU A 89 0.12 -9.22 13.15
CA GLU A 89 0.77 -8.19 13.97
C GLU A 89 0.98 -6.89 13.18
N MET A 90 1.36 -6.98 11.89
CA MET A 90 1.51 -5.80 11.03
C MET A 90 0.18 -5.08 10.83
N VAL A 91 -0.88 -5.86 10.60
CA VAL A 91 -2.23 -5.30 10.43
C VAL A 91 -2.73 -4.63 11.72
N GLU A 92 -2.56 -5.28 12.88
CA GLU A 92 -2.97 -4.75 14.19
C GLU A 92 -2.23 -3.47 14.55
N ARG A 93 -0.95 -3.36 14.18
CA ARG A 93 -0.14 -2.16 14.42
C ARG A 93 -0.35 -1.07 13.37
N ASN A 94 -1.18 -1.31 12.34
CA ASN A 94 -1.32 -0.44 11.19
C ASN A 94 0.03 -0.13 10.51
N GLU A 95 0.93 -1.11 10.51
CA GLU A 95 2.24 -0.94 9.87
C GLU A 95 2.07 -0.95 8.36
N ILE A 96 2.51 0.11 7.70
CA ILE A 96 2.68 0.12 6.25
C ILE A 96 3.97 -0.68 6.00
N PRO A 97 3.93 -1.75 5.17
CA PRO A 97 5.14 -2.45 4.80
C PRO A 97 6.12 -1.47 4.17
N ALA A 98 7.17 -1.13 4.90
CA ALA A 98 8.24 -0.33 4.34
C ALA A 98 9.07 -1.21 3.43
N GLN A 99 9.44 -0.69 2.27
CA GLN A 99 10.49 -1.30 1.48
C GLN A 99 11.75 -1.38 2.34
N GLN A 100 12.43 -2.52 2.28
CA GLN A 100 13.70 -2.72 2.97
C GLN A 100 14.68 -1.64 2.54
N GLY A 101 15.09 -0.82 3.47
CA GLY A 101 16.03 0.28 3.26
C GLY A 101 16.27 1.02 4.57
N ASP A 102 17.21 1.96 4.56
CA ASP A 102 17.52 2.79 5.73
C ASP A 102 16.50 3.94 5.86
N CYS A 103 15.20 3.59 5.91
CA CYS A 103 14.11 4.54 6.05
C CYS A 103 13.54 4.54 7.47
N LYS A 104 13.32 5.74 8.01
CA LYS A 104 12.60 5.96 9.25
C LYS A 104 11.19 6.47 8.94
N MET A 105 10.20 5.85 9.55
CA MET A 105 8.81 6.29 9.48
C MET A 105 8.52 7.22 10.65
N THR A 106 7.87 8.35 10.37
CA THR A 106 7.49 9.36 11.38
C THR A 106 6.05 9.83 11.14
N ASN A 107 5.47 10.49 12.15
CA ASN A 107 4.16 11.12 12.04
C ASN A 107 3.06 10.22 11.46
N GLN A 108 3.00 8.98 11.94
CA GLN A 108 1.92 8.08 11.55
C GLN A 108 0.59 8.55 12.14
N GLN A 109 -0.37 8.85 11.28
CA GLN A 109 -1.71 9.30 11.66
C GLN A 109 -2.77 8.50 10.92
N ARG A 110 -3.81 8.09 11.64
CA ARG A 110 -4.98 7.44 11.05
C ARG A 110 -6.22 8.31 11.26
N THR A 111 -6.93 8.57 10.17
CA THR A 111 -8.21 9.27 10.17
C THR A 111 -9.22 8.43 9.40
N GLY A 112 -10.15 7.82 10.11
CA GLY A 112 -11.10 6.88 9.50
C GLY A 112 -10.41 5.71 8.82
N ASN A 113 -10.60 5.58 7.51
CA ASN A 113 -10.00 4.56 6.67
C ASN A 113 -8.67 4.99 6.01
N THR A 114 -8.18 6.17 6.31
CA THR A 114 -6.94 6.71 5.72
C THR A 114 -5.82 6.70 6.74
N LEU A 115 -4.69 6.15 6.33
CA LEU A 115 -3.44 6.14 7.08
C LEU A 115 -2.42 7.00 6.34
N ARG A 116 -1.81 7.95 7.04
CA ARG A 116 -0.72 8.80 6.54
C ARG A 116 0.53 8.56 7.35
N VAL A 117 1.66 8.57 6.67
CA VAL A 117 2.97 8.42 7.29
C VAL A 117 4.00 9.22 6.53
N ASN A 118 4.87 9.91 7.24
CA ASN A 118 6.04 10.54 6.68
C ASN A 118 7.24 9.58 6.79
N PHE A 119 8.15 9.68 5.85
CA PHE A 119 9.37 8.89 5.86
C PHE A 119 10.59 9.71 5.48
N THR A 120 11.72 9.28 5.98
CA THR A 120 13.03 9.80 5.60
C THR A 120 13.97 8.62 5.46
N CYS A 121 14.63 8.54 4.30
CA CYS A 121 15.59 7.50 3.96
C CYS A 121 17.00 8.12 3.86
N THR A 122 18.02 7.35 4.19
CA THR A 122 19.40 7.79 4.15
C THR A 122 20.15 7.31 2.92
N ASN A 123 19.71 6.18 2.32
CA ASN A 123 20.38 5.62 1.15
C ASN A 123 19.35 5.04 0.14
N PRO A 124 19.10 5.74 -1.00
CA PRO A 124 19.52 7.11 -1.29
C PRO A 124 18.78 8.14 -0.40
N PRO A 125 19.38 9.33 -0.19
CA PRO A 125 18.74 10.38 0.58
C PRO A 125 17.42 10.79 -0.04
N SER A 126 16.33 10.55 0.70
CA SER A 126 14.98 10.87 0.23
C SER A 126 14.03 11.07 1.40
N SER A 127 12.99 11.84 1.17
CA SER A 127 11.94 12.05 2.15
C SER A 127 10.60 12.22 1.45
N GLY A 128 9.52 11.93 2.17
CA GLY A 128 8.20 12.05 1.58
C GLY A 128 7.07 11.69 2.52
N GLU A 129 5.89 11.62 1.93
CA GLU A 129 4.64 11.21 2.59
C GLU A 129 4.00 10.07 1.80
N SER A 130 3.51 9.08 2.50
CA SER A 130 2.65 8.03 1.96
C SER A 130 1.27 8.12 2.60
N GLN A 131 0.25 8.10 1.77
CA GLN A 131 -1.15 8.03 2.17
C GLN A 131 -1.74 6.72 1.64
N MET A 132 -2.28 5.91 2.54
CA MET A 132 -3.00 4.69 2.20
C MET A 132 -4.47 4.84 2.61
N THR A 133 -5.38 4.59 1.68
CA THR A 133 -6.82 4.57 1.91
C THR A 133 -7.32 3.14 1.83
N ILE A 134 -7.85 2.62 2.92
CA ILE A 134 -8.42 1.27 3.00
C ILE A 134 -9.84 1.35 2.44
N ASN A 135 -10.07 0.73 1.27
CA ASN A 135 -11.36 0.71 0.61
C ASN A 135 -12.25 -0.41 1.16
N SER A 136 -11.64 -1.53 1.53
CA SER A 136 -12.27 -2.68 2.17
C SER A 136 -11.21 -3.49 2.91
N PRO A 137 -11.57 -4.50 3.72
CA PRO A 137 -10.60 -5.41 4.31
C PRO A 137 -9.69 -6.13 3.30
N GLU A 138 -10.06 -6.15 2.02
CA GLU A 138 -9.37 -6.85 0.94
C GLU A 138 -8.79 -5.92 -0.13
N SER A 139 -8.93 -4.60 0.04
CA SER A 139 -8.42 -3.65 -0.95
C SER A 139 -8.03 -2.31 -0.34
N TYR A 140 -6.95 -1.72 -0.89
CA TYR A 140 -6.53 -0.37 -0.56
C TYR A 140 -5.97 0.35 -1.79
N ALA A 141 -5.96 1.66 -1.73
CA ALA A 141 -5.23 2.53 -2.64
C ALA A 141 -4.13 3.26 -1.86
N MET A 142 -3.00 3.50 -2.50
CA MET A 142 -1.86 4.19 -1.89
C MET A 142 -1.35 5.26 -2.84
N LYS A 143 -0.98 6.40 -2.28
CA LYS A 143 -0.25 7.46 -2.97
C LYS A 143 0.94 7.87 -2.14
N THR A 144 2.12 7.80 -2.73
CA THR A 144 3.37 8.22 -2.12
C THR A 144 3.96 9.36 -2.94
N THR A 145 4.32 10.45 -2.28
CA THR A 145 5.10 11.52 -2.87
C THR A 145 6.45 11.56 -2.19
N ALA A 146 7.51 11.59 -2.97
CA ALA A 146 8.87 11.60 -2.46
C ALA A 146 9.70 12.66 -3.18
N THR A 147 10.67 13.18 -2.44
CA THR A 147 11.76 14.01 -2.96
C THR A 147 13.06 13.28 -2.67
N SER A 148 13.85 13.06 -3.70
CA SER A 148 15.15 12.40 -3.60
C SER A 148 16.24 13.36 -4.10
N SER A 149 17.42 13.26 -3.51
CA SER A 149 18.62 13.95 -4.01
C SER A 149 19.58 12.91 -4.57
N ILE A 150 19.71 12.89 -5.88
CA ILE A 150 20.60 12.00 -6.62
C ILE A 150 21.59 12.87 -7.39
N ASP A 151 22.88 12.67 -7.17
CA ASP A 151 23.96 13.45 -7.82
C ASP A 151 23.76 14.97 -7.74
N GLY A 152 23.28 15.46 -6.59
CA GLY A 152 23.03 16.89 -6.35
C GLY A 152 21.77 17.44 -7.04
N ARG A 153 21.01 16.63 -7.73
CA ARG A 153 19.72 17.00 -8.33
C ARG A 153 18.59 16.59 -7.43
N VAL A 154 17.65 17.50 -7.22
CA VAL A 154 16.44 17.25 -6.45
C VAL A 154 15.34 16.78 -7.40
N GLU A 155 14.93 15.53 -7.27
CA GLU A 155 13.88 14.95 -8.06
C GLU A 155 12.63 14.70 -7.20
N LYS A 156 11.48 15.08 -7.73
CA LYS A 156 10.17 14.76 -7.13
C LYS A 156 9.54 13.64 -7.89
N MET A 157 9.06 12.63 -7.17
CA MET A 157 8.36 11.50 -7.75
C MET A 157 7.03 11.27 -7.04
N SER A 158 6.07 10.72 -7.76
CA SER A 158 4.81 10.26 -7.21
C SER A 158 4.59 8.80 -7.62
N VAL A 159 4.26 7.96 -6.65
CA VAL A 159 3.93 6.56 -6.86
C VAL A 159 2.49 6.36 -6.42
N GLU A 160 1.65 5.90 -7.32
CA GLU A 160 0.31 5.44 -7.01
C GLU A 160 0.30 3.91 -6.98
N GLY A 161 -0.38 3.35 -5.99
CA GLY A 161 -0.46 1.91 -5.83
C GLY A 161 -1.87 1.47 -5.49
N THR A 162 -2.20 0.25 -5.86
CA THR A 162 -3.40 -0.44 -5.42
C THR A 162 -3.03 -1.81 -4.91
N GLY A 163 -3.55 -2.16 -3.74
CA GLY A 163 -3.36 -3.48 -3.16
C GLY A 163 -4.67 -4.27 -3.16
N LYS A 164 -4.57 -5.55 -3.51
CA LYS A 164 -5.66 -6.52 -3.45
C LYS A 164 -5.22 -7.74 -2.66
N TRP A 165 -6.07 -8.18 -1.75
CA TRP A 165 -5.86 -9.41 -1.02
C TRP A 165 -6.07 -10.61 -1.95
N VAL A 166 -5.15 -11.57 -1.89
CA VAL A 166 -5.14 -12.75 -2.76
C VAL A 166 -5.59 -13.99 -1.98
N GLY A 167 -5.19 -14.08 -0.71
CA GLY A 167 -5.52 -15.24 0.11
C GLY A 167 -4.85 -15.19 1.48
N ALA A 168 -5.26 -16.10 2.37
CA ALA A 168 -4.68 -16.17 3.72
C ALA A 168 -3.26 -16.78 3.72
N ASP A 169 -2.98 -17.66 2.76
CA ASP A 169 -1.69 -18.32 2.64
C ASP A 169 -0.71 -17.45 1.84
N CYS A 170 0.43 -17.17 2.43
CA CYS A 170 1.50 -16.37 1.82
C CYS A 170 2.39 -17.15 0.84
N GLY A 171 2.16 -18.47 0.67
CA GLY A 171 2.85 -19.29 -0.35
C GLY A 171 4.37 -19.33 -0.22
N GLY A 172 4.91 -19.27 0.99
CA GLY A 172 6.36 -19.27 1.23
C GLY A 172 7.04 -17.90 1.10
N LEU A 173 6.31 -16.83 0.78
CA LEU A 173 6.85 -15.47 0.87
C LEU A 173 7.07 -15.10 2.33
N LYS A 174 8.30 -14.70 2.64
CA LYS A 174 8.62 -14.19 3.97
C LYS A 174 7.92 -12.85 4.19
N PRO A 175 7.30 -12.61 5.36
CA PRO A 175 6.78 -11.31 5.71
C PRO A 175 7.86 -10.25 5.57
N MET A 176 7.52 -9.09 5.05
CA MET A 176 8.42 -7.94 5.10
C MET A 176 8.56 -7.55 6.57
N GLY A 177 9.80 -7.41 7.03
CA GLY A 177 10.05 -7.00 8.41
C GLY A 177 9.44 -5.62 8.70
N PRO A 178 9.17 -5.30 9.98
CA PRO A 178 8.73 -3.97 10.36
C PRO A 178 9.77 -2.93 9.94
N ALA A 179 9.31 -1.73 9.58
CA ALA A 179 10.21 -0.60 9.38
C ALA A 179 11.10 -0.45 10.63
N LYS A 180 12.41 -0.31 10.43
CA LYS A 180 13.32 -0.03 11.55
C LYS A 180 12.89 1.28 12.21
N LYS A 181 12.64 1.22 13.52
CA LYS A 181 12.33 2.39 14.34
C LYS A 181 13.56 3.30 14.48
#